data_45c360c60c2a5b0d289f96c4f9eccfd3
#
_entry.id   45c360c60c2a5b0d289f96c4f9eccfd3
#
_cell.length_a   1.000
_cell.length_b   1.000
_cell.length_c   1.000
_cell.angle_alpha   90.00
_cell.angle_beta   90.00
_cell.angle_gamma   90.00
#
_symmetry.space_group_name_H-M   'P 1'
#
loop_
_entity.id
_entity.type
_entity.pdbx_description
1 polymer ?
#
loop_
_entity_poly.entity_id
_entity_poly.type
_entity_poly.pdbx_seq_one_letter_code
_entity_poly.pdbx_strand_id
1 'polypeptide(L)'
;FLQTVFNTELMRYTLATGEPVFTGFMRTRPSATLWGWIYAFLFVLQLGWPAWAANAAAAAFFLFTKRLPEAADANAVYLIGVGTFLACVAILLFGRRIERTLELLNALLIVCILGSFIVLAVIFVPLTIWIAGVAGYAGFSIEQRAFDFLPQNADFFLLGALAAYSGAGGVANVVLSNWARDRGYGMGQRTGFIPAAVGGKKVHVAHSGFIFTPDADSMRRWRGWWNVVRADQWGVFFVGAILGMLLPAMLYVNVLPAGSDIRGLGIAAALANAIGAQAGPILAGVIAFLGVWLLFKSQLDLLEATVRVVTDLIWTGSPGARSWRGGDVRALYYTVLGIVVIWGMIALRLAQPIVLLQLGANIAGVTFVIAAAHLLYINTRFLPAELRPPTWRRVCLVVMMLFYSFFSVLAVRTLF
;
A
#
# COMPACT_ATOMS: atom_id res chain seq x y z
N PHE A 1 7.62 -7.76 9.55
CA PHE A 1 8.41 -8.97 9.24
C PHE A 1 7.72 -9.85 8.20
N LEU A 2 6.49 -10.37 8.44
CA LEU A 2 5.80 -11.28 7.52
C LEU A 2 5.61 -10.66 6.13
N GLN A 3 5.23 -9.39 6.05
CA GLN A 3 5.09 -8.67 4.78
C GLN A 3 6.44 -8.51 4.04
N THR A 4 7.55 -8.34 4.76
CA THR A 4 8.89 -8.28 4.16
C THR A 4 9.28 -9.62 3.51
N VAL A 5 8.98 -10.73 4.20
CA VAL A 5 9.19 -12.07 3.63
C VAL A 5 8.29 -12.27 2.41
N PHE A 6 7.02 -11.91 2.51
CA PHE A 6 6.06 -11.97 1.40
C PHE A 6 6.53 -11.16 0.19
N ASN A 7 6.94 -9.91 0.38
CA ASN A 7 7.48 -9.05 -0.67
C ASN A 7 8.70 -9.66 -1.37
N THR A 8 9.64 -10.20 -0.58
CA THR A 8 10.81 -10.84 -1.16
C THR A 8 10.45 -12.08 -1.98
N GLU A 9 9.39 -12.81 -1.60
CA GLU A 9 8.91 -13.97 -2.36
C GLU A 9 8.12 -13.57 -3.61
N LEU A 10 7.39 -12.45 -3.60
CA LEU A 10 6.81 -11.85 -4.81
C LEU A 10 7.91 -11.53 -5.83
N MET A 11 8.94 -10.85 -5.37
CA MET A 11 10.07 -10.48 -6.22
C MET A 11 10.87 -11.71 -6.69
N ARG A 12 10.96 -12.78 -5.89
CA ARG A 12 11.56 -14.06 -6.31
C ARG A 12 10.95 -14.58 -7.60
N TYR A 13 9.62 -14.64 -7.66
CA TYR A 13 8.92 -15.11 -8.84
C TYR A 13 9.22 -14.23 -10.06
N THR A 14 9.10 -12.93 -9.90
CA THR A 14 9.32 -11.97 -10.99
C THR A 14 10.78 -11.94 -11.47
N LEU A 15 11.75 -12.00 -10.56
CA LEU A 15 13.17 -12.12 -10.93
C LEU A 15 13.46 -13.38 -11.76
N ALA A 16 12.80 -14.49 -11.41
CA ALA A 16 13.02 -15.78 -12.05
C ALA A 16 12.32 -15.87 -13.41
N THR A 17 11.15 -15.27 -13.57
CA THR A 17 10.27 -15.47 -14.73
C THR A 17 10.09 -14.22 -15.58
N GLY A 18 10.36 -13.03 -15.04
CA GLY A 18 10.01 -11.75 -15.65
C GLY A 18 8.52 -11.42 -15.61
N GLU A 19 7.67 -12.29 -15.08
CA GLU A 19 6.23 -12.06 -14.95
C GLU A 19 5.88 -11.40 -13.63
N PRO A 20 4.83 -10.57 -13.58
CA PRO A 20 4.16 -10.30 -12.33
C PRO A 20 3.60 -11.58 -11.73
N VAL A 21 3.54 -11.67 -10.41
CA VAL A 21 2.99 -12.87 -9.74
C VAL A 21 1.53 -13.14 -10.10
N PHE A 22 0.76 -12.11 -10.44
CA PHE A 22 -0.62 -12.27 -10.91
C PHE A 22 -0.73 -13.19 -12.13
N THR A 23 0.21 -13.09 -13.08
CA THR A 23 0.27 -14.00 -14.22
C THR A 23 0.50 -15.44 -13.76
N GLY A 24 1.35 -15.64 -12.75
CA GLY A 24 1.54 -16.96 -12.11
C GLY A 24 0.27 -17.45 -11.40
N PHE A 25 -0.42 -16.58 -10.66
CA PHE A 25 -1.68 -16.92 -9.99
C PHE A 25 -2.77 -17.35 -10.97
N MET A 26 -2.88 -16.68 -12.11
CA MET A 26 -3.83 -17.01 -13.16
C MET A 26 -3.57 -18.38 -13.82
N ARG A 27 -2.36 -18.95 -13.68
CA ARG A 27 -2.03 -20.31 -14.15
C ARG A 27 -2.50 -21.39 -13.19
N THR A 28 -3.00 -21.03 -12.02
CA THR A 28 -3.53 -21.98 -11.05
C THR A 28 -4.98 -22.33 -11.36
N ARG A 29 -5.44 -23.49 -10.86
CA ARG A 29 -6.86 -23.87 -10.98
C ARG A 29 -7.73 -22.89 -10.18
N PRO A 30 -9.00 -22.62 -10.58
CA PRO A 30 -9.70 -23.27 -11.67
C PRO A 30 -9.44 -22.67 -13.07
N SER A 31 -9.23 -21.33 -13.20
CA SER A 31 -8.96 -20.71 -14.50
C SER A 31 -8.31 -19.32 -14.38
N ALA A 32 -7.62 -18.91 -15.44
CA ALA A 32 -7.02 -17.58 -15.53
C ALA A 32 -8.06 -16.45 -15.43
N THR A 33 -9.20 -16.64 -16.10
CA THR A 33 -10.28 -15.66 -16.11
C THR A 33 -10.86 -15.45 -14.70
N LEU A 34 -11.11 -16.53 -13.95
CA LEU A 34 -11.64 -16.43 -12.60
C LEU A 34 -10.67 -15.66 -11.68
N TRP A 35 -9.40 -16.03 -11.66
CA TRP A 35 -8.41 -15.36 -10.84
C TRP A 35 -8.16 -13.92 -11.26
N GLY A 36 -8.16 -13.64 -12.56
CA GLY A 36 -8.08 -12.28 -13.09
C GLY A 36 -9.19 -11.39 -12.54
N TRP A 37 -10.44 -11.86 -12.57
CA TRP A 37 -11.58 -11.10 -12.04
C TRP A 37 -11.58 -11.01 -10.50
N ILE A 38 -11.21 -12.10 -9.79
CA ILE A 38 -11.12 -12.05 -8.31
C ILE A 38 -10.09 -11.01 -7.87
N TYR A 39 -8.89 -11.02 -8.46
CA TYR A 39 -7.88 -10.03 -8.09
C TYR A 39 -8.23 -8.62 -8.55
N ALA A 40 -8.84 -8.45 -9.73
CA ALA A 40 -9.34 -7.14 -10.16
C ALA A 40 -10.39 -6.60 -9.18
N PHE A 41 -11.32 -7.45 -8.74
CA PHE A 41 -12.32 -7.11 -7.73
C PHE A 41 -11.69 -6.74 -6.38
N LEU A 42 -10.73 -7.54 -5.89
CA LEU A 42 -10.00 -7.25 -4.66
C LEU A 42 -9.23 -5.93 -4.74
N PHE A 43 -8.66 -5.58 -5.91
CA PHE A 43 -8.03 -4.28 -6.12
C PHE A 43 -9.02 -3.13 -5.96
N VAL A 44 -10.15 -3.21 -6.66
CA VAL A 44 -11.17 -2.15 -6.58
C VAL A 44 -11.77 -2.10 -5.16
N LEU A 45 -12.01 -3.24 -4.55
CA LEU A 45 -12.58 -3.32 -3.22
C LEU A 45 -11.62 -2.81 -2.13
N GLN A 46 -10.31 -3.02 -2.27
CA GLN A 46 -9.31 -2.56 -1.30
C GLN A 46 -8.87 -1.10 -1.56
N LEU A 47 -8.53 -0.75 -2.81
CA LEU A 47 -7.89 0.52 -3.15
C LEU A 47 -8.83 1.49 -3.89
N GLY A 48 -10.03 1.06 -4.24
CA GLY A 48 -11.03 1.90 -4.90
C GLY A 48 -11.63 2.98 -4.00
N TRP A 49 -11.36 2.92 -2.70
CA TRP A 49 -11.76 3.95 -1.73
C TRP A 49 -10.73 5.08 -1.76
N PRO A 50 -11.07 6.33 -2.08
CA PRO A 50 -10.11 7.44 -2.10
C PRO A 50 -9.85 7.99 -0.68
N ALA A 51 -9.58 7.08 0.24
CA ALA A 51 -9.41 7.36 1.66
C ALA A 51 -8.22 8.29 1.94
N TRP A 52 -7.16 8.18 1.15
CA TRP A 52 -6.00 9.05 1.26
C TRP A 52 -6.31 10.47 0.82
N ALA A 53 -7.11 10.65 -0.25
CA ALA A 53 -7.59 11.97 -0.67
C ALA A 53 -8.54 12.59 0.37
N ALA A 54 -9.40 11.78 0.99
CA ALA A 54 -10.29 12.24 2.06
C ALA A 54 -9.50 12.72 3.29
N ASN A 55 -8.47 11.98 3.71
CA ASN A 55 -7.60 12.39 4.81
C ASN A 55 -6.73 13.62 4.45
N ALA A 56 -6.25 13.72 3.20
CA ALA A 56 -5.56 14.89 2.70
C ALA A 56 -6.45 16.14 2.72
N ALA A 57 -7.74 15.98 2.42
CA ALA A 57 -8.70 17.08 2.43
C ALA A 57 -8.87 17.70 3.83
N ALA A 58 -8.95 16.89 4.87
CA ALA A 58 -9.04 17.39 6.25
C ALA A 58 -7.78 18.16 6.66
N ALA A 59 -6.59 17.66 6.28
CA ALA A 59 -5.33 18.35 6.53
C ALA A 59 -5.20 19.66 5.72
N ALA A 60 -5.65 19.66 4.46
CA ALA A 60 -5.69 20.85 3.63
C ALA A 60 -6.68 21.89 4.17
N PHE A 61 -7.86 21.47 4.62
CA PHE A 61 -8.81 22.35 5.28
C PHE A 61 -8.16 23.04 6.48
N PHE A 62 -7.50 22.28 7.36
CA PHE A 62 -6.76 22.85 8.50
C PHE A 62 -5.66 23.81 8.06
N LEU A 63 -4.93 23.50 7.00
CA LEU A 63 -3.85 24.36 6.49
C LEU A 63 -4.37 25.74 6.06
N PHE A 64 -5.56 25.80 5.46
CA PHE A 64 -6.17 27.05 4.98
C PHE A 64 -6.92 27.80 6.08
N THR A 65 -7.66 27.10 6.96
CA THR A 65 -8.56 27.70 7.93
C THR A 65 -7.93 27.87 9.31
N LYS A 66 -6.80 27.19 9.60
CA LYS A 66 -6.13 27.11 10.90
C LYS A 66 -6.99 26.54 12.02
N ARG A 67 -8.06 25.83 11.70
CA ARG A 67 -8.93 25.12 12.63
C ARG A 67 -9.27 23.72 12.11
N LEU A 68 -9.68 22.84 13.01
CA LEU A 68 -10.16 21.52 12.64
C LEU A 68 -11.52 21.62 11.93
N PRO A 69 -11.80 20.71 10.98
CA PRO A 69 -13.12 20.64 10.35
C PRO A 69 -14.18 20.17 11.36
N GLU A 70 -15.33 20.82 11.32
CA GLU A 70 -16.53 20.47 12.08
C GLU A 70 -17.58 19.82 11.17
N ALA A 71 -18.69 19.35 11.73
CA ALA A 71 -19.79 18.76 10.96
C ALA A 71 -20.34 19.72 9.89
N ALA A 72 -20.38 21.02 10.19
CA ALA A 72 -20.81 22.07 9.25
C ALA A 72 -19.87 22.21 8.03
N ASP A 73 -18.62 21.80 8.16
CA ASP A 73 -17.61 21.90 7.10
C ASP A 73 -17.59 20.67 6.17
N ALA A 74 -18.46 19.69 6.37
CA ALA A 74 -18.45 18.41 5.64
C ALA A 74 -18.46 18.60 4.11
N ASN A 75 -19.23 19.57 3.61
CA ASN A 75 -19.27 19.87 2.16
C ASN A 75 -17.93 20.49 1.67
N ALA A 76 -17.31 21.38 2.45
CA ALA A 76 -16.04 21.99 2.09
C ALA A 76 -14.93 20.92 2.06
N VAL A 77 -14.85 20.07 3.07
CA VAL A 77 -13.89 18.95 3.12
C VAL A 77 -14.12 17.98 1.97
N TYR A 78 -15.39 17.65 1.65
CA TYR A 78 -15.72 16.82 0.50
C TYR A 78 -15.24 17.44 -0.81
N LEU A 79 -15.48 18.73 -1.05
CA LEU A 79 -15.04 19.41 -2.29
C LEU A 79 -13.53 19.47 -2.39
N ILE A 80 -12.81 19.70 -1.29
CA ILE A 80 -11.34 19.63 -1.25
C ILE A 80 -10.88 18.19 -1.56
N GLY A 81 -11.55 17.17 -1.03
CA GLY A 81 -11.27 15.76 -1.31
C GLY A 81 -11.46 15.40 -2.78
N VAL A 82 -12.55 15.84 -3.38
CA VAL A 82 -12.81 15.67 -4.83
C VAL A 82 -11.74 16.40 -5.64
N GLY A 83 -11.42 17.64 -5.30
CA GLY A 83 -10.36 18.41 -5.96
C GLY A 83 -9.00 17.72 -5.88
N THR A 84 -8.64 17.21 -4.69
CA THR A 84 -7.41 16.44 -4.46
C THR A 84 -7.38 15.17 -5.31
N PHE A 85 -8.50 14.43 -5.35
CA PHE A 85 -8.60 13.21 -6.13
C PHE A 85 -8.53 13.47 -7.63
N LEU A 86 -9.25 14.50 -8.14
CA LEU A 86 -9.20 14.91 -9.55
C LEU A 86 -7.82 15.46 -9.94
N ALA A 87 -7.10 16.10 -9.02
CA ALA A 87 -5.72 16.50 -9.26
C ALA A 87 -4.80 15.27 -9.48
N CYS A 88 -4.99 14.19 -8.70
CA CYS A 88 -4.31 12.91 -8.94
C CYS A 88 -4.65 12.36 -10.34
N VAL A 89 -5.92 12.37 -10.74
CA VAL A 89 -6.37 11.93 -12.07
C VAL A 89 -5.73 12.78 -13.17
N ALA A 90 -5.69 14.09 -13.02
CA ALA A 90 -5.08 15.00 -13.98
C ALA A 90 -3.57 14.74 -14.15
N ILE A 91 -2.86 14.52 -13.03
CA ILE A 91 -1.44 14.15 -13.08
C ILE A 91 -1.25 12.80 -13.79
N LEU A 92 -2.09 11.83 -13.51
CA LEU A 92 -2.03 10.52 -14.16
C LEU A 92 -2.25 10.62 -15.68
N LEU A 93 -3.17 11.49 -16.13
CA LEU A 93 -3.46 11.68 -17.54
C LEU A 93 -2.37 12.46 -18.29
N PHE A 94 -1.80 13.48 -17.65
CA PHE A 94 -0.89 14.45 -18.32
C PHE A 94 0.57 14.33 -17.87
N GLY A 95 0.87 13.47 -16.89
CA GLY A 95 2.07 13.54 -16.07
C GLY A 95 3.35 12.91 -16.60
N ARG A 96 3.42 12.40 -17.83
CA ARG A 96 4.63 11.71 -18.34
C ARG A 96 5.93 12.52 -18.26
N ARG A 97 5.85 13.85 -18.30
CA ARG A 97 7.01 14.75 -18.08
C ARG A 97 7.22 15.09 -16.61
N ILE A 98 6.18 14.96 -15.80
CA ILE A 98 6.15 15.36 -14.39
C ILE A 98 6.63 14.20 -13.50
N GLU A 99 6.52 12.94 -13.96
CA GLU A 99 6.81 11.74 -13.18
C GLU A 99 8.22 11.75 -12.54
N ARG A 100 9.26 12.06 -13.32
CA ARG A 100 10.63 12.10 -12.80
C ARG A 100 10.85 13.23 -11.78
N THR A 101 10.22 14.38 -12.01
CA THR A 101 10.30 15.52 -11.07
C THR A 101 9.56 15.20 -9.79
N LEU A 102 8.38 14.54 -9.90
CA LEU A 102 7.62 14.07 -8.74
C LEU A 102 8.36 12.99 -7.96
N GLU A 103 9.04 12.04 -8.62
CA GLU A 103 9.87 11.03 -7.95
C GLU A 103 10.99 11.68 -7.11
N LEU A 104 11.73 12.64 -7.68
CA LEU A 104 12.80 13.34 -6.97
C LEU A 104 12.26 14.18 -5.80
N LEU A 105 11.19 14.94 -6.04
CA LEU A 105 10.54 15.74 -5.02
C LEU A 105 9.98 14.85 -3.90
N ASN A 106 9.37 13.72 -4.25
CA ASN A 106 8.87 12.75 -3.28
C ASN A 106 9.99 12.15 -2.42
N ALA A 107 11.12 11.77 -3.03
CA ALA A 107 12.28 11.27 -2.28
C ALA A 107 12.78 12.31 -1.26
N LEU A 108 12.90 13.58 -1.67
CA LEU A 108 13.27 14.67 -0.77
C LEU A 108 12.25 14.84 0.36
N LEU A 109 10.95 14.85 0.04
CA LEU A 109 9.90 15.06 1.05
C LEU A 109 9.75 13.87 1.99
N ILE A 110 9.99 12.64 1.55
CA ILE A 110 10.04 11.47 2.45
C ILE A 110 11.15 11.64 3.48
N VAL A 111 12.34 12.09 3.06
CA VAL A 111 13.44 12.38 4.00
C VAL A 111 13.04 13.49 4.98
N CYS A 112 12.40 14.56 4.49
CA CYS A 112 11.88 15.63 5.34
C CYS A 112 10.81 15.14 6.30
N ILE A 113 9.87 14.30 5.87
CA ILE A 113 8.80 13.76 6.71
C ILE A 113 9.38 12.85 7.81
N LEU A 114 10.23 11.88 7.44
CA LEU A 114 10.86 10.98 8.42
C LEU A 114 11.77 11.77 9.37
N GLY A 115 12.56 12.70 8.85
CA GLY A 115 13.39 13.60 9.66
C GLY A 115 12.56 14.42 10.63
N SER A 116 11.44 14.99 10.17
CA SER A 116 10.51 15.75 11.04
C SER A 116 9.90 14.86 12.12
N PHE A 117 9.47 13.64 11.81
CA PHE A 117 8.95 12.72 12.83
C PHE A 117 10.00 12.36 13.86
N ILE A 118 11.26 12.12 13.46
CA ILE A 118 12.37 11.85 14.39
C ILE A 118 12.58 13.05 15.29
N VAL A 119 12.72 14.25 14.72
CA VAL A 119 12.96 15.49 15.49
C VAL A 119 11.80 15.76 16.46
N LEU A 120 10.55 15.67 15.99
CA LEU A 120 9.37 15.87 16.83
C LEU A 120 9.28 14.81 17.94
N ALA A 121 9.57 13.55 17.63
CA ALA A 121 9.55 12.49 18.63
C ALA A 121 10.65 12.70 19.69
N VAL A 122 11.85 13.14 19.30
CA VAL A 122 12.94 13.43 20.24
C VAL A 122 12.61 14.64 21.14
N ILE A 123 11.97 15.66 20.58
CA ILE A 123 11.66 16.90 21.32
C ILE A 123 10.45 16.73 22.24
N PHE A 124 9.37 16.12 21.74
CA PHE A 124 8.09 16.11 22.43
C PHE A 124 7.81 14.84 23.22
N VAL A 125 8.41 13.69 22.85
CA VAL A 125 8.10 12.40 23.48
C VAL A 125 9.07 12.12 24.63
N PRO A 126 8.61 12.04 25.88
CA PRO A 126 9.45 11.71 27.01
C PRO A 126 9.98 10.27 26.95
N LEU A 127 11.14 10.03 27.55
CA LEU A 127 11.84 8.74 27.53
C LEU A 127 10.95 7.56 28.01
N THR A 128 10.07 7.82 28.96
CA THR A 128 9.13 6.82 29.48
C THR A 128 8.19 6.30 28.39
N ILE A 129 7.68 7.15 27.51
CA ILE A 129 6.84 6.76 26.37
C ILE A 129 7.69 6.02 25.32
N TRP A 130 8.95 6.40 25.11
CA TRP A 130 9.87 5.66 24.24
C TRP A 130 10.05 4.22 24.72
N ILE A 131 10.33 4.03 26.00
CA ILE A 131 10.52 2.70 26.61
C ILE A 131 9.22 1.90 26.52
N ALA A 132 8.07 2.51 26.85
CA ALA A 132 6.76 1.86 26.76
C ALA A 132 6.39 1.51 25.31
N GLY A 133 6.66 2.41 24.36
CA GLY A 133 6.38 2.17 22.94
C GLY A 133 7.21 1.03 22.36
N VAL A 134 8.52 0.98 22.66
CA VAL A 134 9.40 -0.11 22.20
C VAL A 134 9.00 -1.44 22.85
N ALA A 135 8.69 -1.44 24.13
CA ALA A 135 8.21 -2.64 24.84
C ALA A 135 6.86 -3.11 24.28
N GLY A 136 5.90 -2.18 24.09
CA GLY A 136 4.60 -2.47 23.50
C GLY A 136 4.68 -2.97 22.05
N TYR A 137 5.65 -2.49 21.28
CA TYR A 137 5.92 -3.02 19.94
C TYR A 137 6.36 -4.50 19.98
N ALA A 138 7.00 -4.94 21.05
CA ALA A 138 7.32 -6.34 21.32
C ALA A 138 6.18 -7.10 22.00
N GLY A 139 5.03 -6.46 22.24
CA GLY A 139 3.88 -7.06 22.93
C GLY A 139 3.98 -7.07 24.47
N PHE A 140 4.93 -6.33 25.05
CA PHE A 140 5.11 -6.27 26.50
C PHE A 140 4.51 -4.97 27.07
N SER A 141 3.53 -5.11 27.97
CA SER A 141 2.97 -4.00 28.74
C SER A 141 3.84 -3.74 29.98
N ILE A 142 4.47 -2.56 30.03
CA ILE A 142 5.27 -2.13 31.20
C ILE A 142 4.37 -1.90 32.40
N GLU A 143 3.18 -1.39 32.20
CA GLU A 143 2.21 -1.09 33.26
C GLU A 143 1.73 -2.36 33.94
N GLN A 144 1.37 -3.38 33.15
CA GLN A 144 0.91 -4.69 33.65
C GLN A 144 2.05 -5.65 33.97
N ARG A 145 3.29 -5.33 33.56
CA ARG A 145 4.48 -6.19 33.67
C ARG A 145 4.27 -7.58 33.05
N ALA A 146 3.51 -7.66 31.96
CA ALA A 146 3.13 -8.89 31.30
C ALA A 146 3.11 -8.72 29.78
N PHE A 147 3.19 -9.82 29.07
CA PHE A 147 2.90 -9.82 27.63
C PHE A 147 1.39 -9.71 27.42
N ASP A 148 0.98 -8.68 26.70
CA ASP A 148 -0.41 -8.43 26.32
C ASP A 148 -0.46 -8.16 24.79
N PHE A 149 -0.73 -9.22 24.04
CA PHE A 149 -0.84 -9.16 22.59
C PHE A 149 -2.24 -8.77 22.11
N LEU A 150 -3.25 -8.92 22.98
CA LEU A 150 -4.64 -8.63 22.67
C LEU A 150 -5.29 -7.96 23.88
N PRO A 151 -5.21 -6.61 23.99
CA PRO A 151 -5.78 -5.87 25.10
C PRO A 151 -7.27 -6.18 25.30
N GLN A 152 -7.72 -6.17 26.55
CA GLN A 152 -9.13 -6.29 26.88
C GLN A 152 -9.91 -5.13 26.23
N ASN A 153 -11.05 -5.43 25.61
CA ASN A 153 -11.87 -4.46 24.84
C ASN A 153 -11.20 -3.90 23.57
N ALA A 154 -10.25 -4.63 23.00
CA ALA A 154 -9.63 -4.24 21.75
C ALA A 154 -10.66 -4.15 20.61
N ASP A 155 -10.61 -3.06 19.86
CA ASP A 155 -11.34 -2.94 18.59
C ASP A 155 -10.67 -3.81 17.54
N PHE A 156 -11.21 -5.00 17.28
CA PHE A 156 -10.63 -5.94 16.32
C PHE A 156 -10.73 -5.48 14.87
N PHE A 157 -11.70 -4.61 14.55
CA PHE A 157 -11.76 -4.01 13.22
C PHE A 157 -10.60 -3.05 13.00
N LEU A 158 -10.26 -2.24 14.01
CA LEU A 158 -9.09 -1.38 14.00
C LEU A 158 -7.79 -2.18 14.04
N LEU A 159 -7.67 -3.20 14.90
CA LEU A 159 -6.46 -4.03 14.99
C LEU A 159 -6.19 -4.81 13.69
N GLY A 160 -7.24 -5.34 13.07
CA GLY A 160 -7.13 -6.00 11.77
C GLY A 160 -6.62 -5.04 10.69
N ALA A 161 -7.15 -3.81 10.68
CA ALA A 161 -6.70 -2.77 9.78
C ALA A 161 -5.23 -2.37 10.01
N LEU A 162 -4.81 -2.18 11.27
CA LEU A 162 -3.43 -1.88 11.64
C LEU A 162 -2.47 -3.01 11.26
N ALA A 163 -2.86 -4.27 11.53
CA ALA A 163 -2.08 -5.43 11.17
C ALA A 163 -1.85 -5.51 9.64
N ALA A 164 -2.89 -5.27 8.85
CA ALA A 164 -2.80 -5.33 7.40
C ALA A 164 -2.00 -4.16 6.81
N TYR A 165 -2.18 -2.94 7.31
CA TYR A 165 -1.45 -1.75 6.86
C TYR A 165 -0.15 -1.47 7.63
N SER A 166 0.34 -2.44 8.41
CA SER A 166 1.69 -2.37 9.01
C SER A 166 2.84 -2.34 8.00
N GLY A 167 2.52 -2.39 6.73
CA GLY A 167 3.40 -2.19 5.58
C GLY A 167 2.60 -1.54 4.45
N ALA A 168 2.62 -2.11 3.23
CA ALA A 168 1.87 -1.55 2.11
C ALA A 168 0.40 -2.00 2.07
N GLY A 169 0.10 -3.20 2.55
CA GLY A 169 -1.26 -3.78 2.66
C GLY A 169 -1.73 -4.54 1.42
N GLY A 170 -1.94 -5.85 1.55
CA GLY A 170 -2.65 -6.70 0.59
C GLY A 170 -2.21 -6.57 -0.86
N VAL A 171 -3.13 -6.13 -1.75
CA VAL A 171 -2.84 -5.96 -3.18
C VAL A 171 -1.72 -4.95 -3.44
N ALA A 172 -1.53 -3.93 -2.59
CA ALA A 172 -0.46 -2.96 -2.76
C ALA A 172 0.93 -3.60 -2.62
N ASN A 173 1.08 -4.63 -1.76
CA ASN A 173 2.31 -5.43 -1.71
C ASN A 173 2.49 -6.23 -3.02
N VAL A 174 1.42 -6.81 -3.55
CA VAL A 174 1.49 -7.66 -4.76
C VAL A 174 1.91 -6.84 -5.99
N VAL A 175 1.54 -5.54 -6.06
CA VAL A 175 1.99 -4.59 -7.10
C VAL A 175 3.51 -4.51 -7.22
N LEU A 176 4.26 -4.79 -6.14
CA LEU A 176 5.72 -4.82 -6.17
C LEU A 176 6.26 -5.72 -7.29
N SER A 177 5.56 -6.79 -7.61
CA SER A 177 5.92 -7.70 -8.70
C SER A 177 5.79 -7.04 -10.08
N ASN A 178 4.74 -6.24 -10.30
CA ASN A 178 4.56 -5.46 -11.53
C ASN A 178 5.65 -4.38 -11.64
N TRP A 179 5.91 -3.67 -10.53
CA TRP A 179 6.97 -2.66 -10.48
C TRP A 179 8.35 -3.25 -10.79
N ALA A 180 8.69 -4.42 -10.22
CA ALA A 180 9.97 -5.09 -10.47
C ALA A 180 10.12 -5.50 -11.95
N ARG A 181 9.02 -6.01 -12.59
CA ARG A 181 9.00 -6.25 -14.04
C ARG A 181 9.25 -4.98 -14.82
N ASP A 182 8.51 -3.93 -14.53
CA ASP A 182 8.51 -2.67 -15.27
C ASP A 182 9.84 -1.93 -15.17
N ARG A 183 10.54 -2.08 -14.05
CA ARG A 183 11.93 -1.59 -13.84
C ARG A 183 12.99 -2.54 -14.40
N GLY A 184 12.62 -3.66 -14.99
CA GLY A 184 13.54 -4.60 -15.63
C GLY A 184 14.39 -5.41 -14.65
N TYR A 185 13.90 -5.70 -13.46
CA TYR A 185 14.61 -6.53 -12.50
C TYR A 185 14.68 -7.99 -12.99
N GLY A 186 15.88 -8.57 -12.96
CA GLY A 186 16.08 -9.96 -13.37
C GLY A 186 15.58 -10.24 -14.79
N MET A 187 14.69 -11.23 -14.93
CA MET A 187 14.08 -11.59 -16.21
C MET A 187 13.06 -10.55 -16.72
N GLY A 188 12.65 -9.57 -15.89
CA GLY A 188 11.75 -8.48 -16.28
C GLY A 188 12.25 -7.67 -17.49
N GLN A 189 13.57 -7.59 -17.69
CA GLN A 189 14.16 -6.95 -18.88
C GLN A 189 13.71 -7.57 -20.21
N ARG A 190 13.28 -8.84 -20.21
CA ARG A 190 12.91 -9.58 -21.41
C ARG A 190 11.41 -9.61 -21.69
N THR A 191 10.57 -9.27 -20.71
CA THR A 191 9.11 -9.38 -20.85
C THR A 191 8.43 -8.07 -21.28
N GLY A 192 9.12 -6.94 -21.14
CA GLY A 192 8.56 -5.62 -21.44
C GLY A 192 7.60 -5.11 -20.37
N PHE A 193 7.08 -3.90 -20.54
CA PHE A 193 6.17 -3.26 -19.60
C PHE A 193 4.98 -2.62 -20.33
N ILE A 194 3.86 -2.44 -19.61
CA ILE A 194 2.73 -1.66 -20.10
C ILE A 194 3.09 -0.17 -19.97
N PRO A 195 3.27 0.56 -21.10
CA PRO A 195 3.59 1.98 -21.02
C PRO A 195 2.42 2.76 -20.42
N ALA A 196 2.71 3.87 -19.75
CA ALA A 196 1.69 4.83 -19.33
C ALA A 196 0.82 5.22 -20.55
N ALA A 197 -0.50 5.27 -20.34
CA ALA A 197 -1.49 5.24 -21.42
C ALA A 197 -1.43 6.42 -22.41
N VAL A 198 -0.80 7.54 -22.03
CA VAL A 198 -0.76 8.76 -22.87
C VAL A 198 0.52 8.84 -23.69
N GLY A 199 0.40 8.74 -25.03
CA GLY A 199 1.48 9.04 -25.98
C GLY A 199 2.52 7.94 -26.22
N GLY A 200 2.27 6.71 -25.78
CA GLY A 200 3.17 5.57 -26.01
C GLY A 200 3.01 4.92 -27.37
N LYS A 201 4.13 4.45 -27.99
CA LYS A 201 4.09 3.51 -29.12
C LYS A 201 3.43 2.20 -28.65
N LYS A 202 2.77 1.48 -29.58
CA LYS A 202 2.30 0.10 -29.30
C LYS A 202 3.48 -0.73 -28.79
N VAL A 203 3.43 -1.19 -27.58
CA VAL A 203 4.45 -2.06 -26.99
C VAL A 203 3.87 -3.46 -26.91
N HIS A 204 4.58 -4.44 -27.47
CA HIS A 204 4.27 -5.84 -27.24
C HIS A 204 4.73 -6.21 -25.82
N VAL A 205 3.75 -6.46 -24.94
CA VAL A 205 4.00 -7.08 -23.65
C VAL A 205 3.92 -8.59 -23.86
N ALA A 206 4.96 -9.31 -23.50
CA ALA A 206 4.93 -10.76 -23.56
C ALA A 206 3.85 -11.31 -22.63
N HIS A 207 2.94 -12.16 -23.16
CA HIS A 207 1.87 -12.78 -22.37
C HIS A 207 2.38 -13.82 -21.38
N SER A 208 3.62 -14.27 -21.53
CA SER A 208 4.28 -15.26 -20.68
C SER A 208 5.72 -14.86 -20.46
N GLY A 209 6.24 -15.11 -19.26
CA GLY A 209 7.64 -14.90 -18.95
C GLY A 209 8.51 -16.06 -19.43
N PHE A 210 9.79 -15.95 -19.09
CA PHE A 210 10.84 -16.88 -19.48
C PHE A 210 11.61 -17.32 -18.25
N ILE A 211 11.74 -18.63 -18.04
CA ILE A 211 12.61 -19.18 -17.01
C ILE A 211 14.00 -19.42 -17.63
N PHE A 212 15.03 -18.91 -16.96
CA PHE A 212 16.41 -19.16 -17.36
C PHE A 212 16.88 -20.54 -16.88
N THR A 213 17.86 -21.12 -17.61
CA THR A 213 18.54 -22.33 -17.16
C THR A 213 19.45 -21.99 -15.97
N PRO A 214 19.37 -22.73 -14.84
CA PRO A 214 20.19 -22.47 -13.65
C PRO A 214 21.66 -22.93 -13.86
N ASP A 215 22.39 -22.28 -14.76
CA ASP A 215 23.84 -22.45 -14.91
C ASP A 215 24.61 -21.50 -13.96
N ALA A 216 25.93 -21.66 -13.91
CA ALA A 216 26.78 -20.91 -12.99
C ALA A 216 26.69 -19.38 -13.19
N ASP A 217 26.61 -18.92 -14.46
CA ASP A 217 26.58 -17.51 -14.81
C ASP A 217 25.19 -16.90 -14.53
N SER A 218 24.13 -17.60 -14.86
CA SER A 218 22.76 -17.20 -14.57
C SER A 218 22.52 -17.13 -13.06
N MET A 219 23.03 -18.10 -12.31
CA MET A 219 22.93 -18.10 -10.85
C MET A 219 23.77 -17.02 -10.18
N ARG A 220 24.90 -16.60 -10.79
CA ARG A 220 25.67 -15.44 -10.31
C ARG A 220 24.87 -14.15 -10.49
N ARG A 221 24.24 -13.93 -11.64
CA ARG A 221 23.36 -12.79 -11.91
C ARG A 221 22.11 -12.80 -11.01
N TRP A 222 21.51 -13.95 -10.83
CA TRP A 222 20.40 -14.15 -9.89
C TRP A 222 20.78 -13.71 -8.47
N ARG A 223 21.91 -14.17 -7.94
CA ARG A 223 22.40 -13.78 -6.61
C ARG A 223 22.62 -12.27 -6.50
N GLY A 224 23.12 -11.62 -7.55
CA GLY A 224 23.26 -10.17 -7.60
C GLY A 224 21.91 -9.46 -7.43
N TRP A 225 20.93 -9.81 -8.23
CA TRP A 225 19.57 -9.26 -8.11
C TRP A 225 18.91 -9.59 -6.77
N TRP A 226 19.11 -10.81 -6.29
CA TRP A 226 18.57 -11.24 -5.00
C TRP A 226 19.13 -10.42 -3.84
N ASN A 227 20.40 -10.05 -3.88
CA ASN A 227 21.00 -9.16 -2.88
C ASN A 227 20.39 -7.74 -2.94
N VAL A 228 20.13 -7.21 -4.13
CA VAL A 228 19.42 -5.92 -4.28
C VAL A 228 18.04 -5.99 -3.63
N VAL A 229 17.25 -7.03 -3.96
CA VAL A 229 15.90 -7.23 -3.36
C VAL A 229 15.97 -7.34 -1.84
N ARG A 230 16.96 -8.07 -1.32
CA ARG A 230 17.13 -8.19 0.14
C ARG A 230 17.50 -6.86 0.78
N ALA A 231 18.42 -6.12 0.20
CA ALA A 231 18.82 -4.80 0.72
C ALA A 231 17.62 -3.83 0.71
N ASP A 232 16.85 -3.80 -0.37
CA ASP A 232 15.67 -2.96 -0.48
C ASP A 232 14.59 -3.36 0.53
N GLN A 233 14.21 -4.63 0.59
CA GLN A 233 13.09 -5.07 1.43
C GLN A 233 13.43 -5.12 2.92
N TRP A 234 14.64 -5.47 3.30
CA TRP A 234 15.03 -5.49 4.72
C TRP A 234 15.59 -4.15 5.20
N GLY A 235 16.37 -3.46 4.36
CA GLY A 235 16.99 -2.18 4.73
C GLY A 235 16.02 -1.00 4.59
N VAL A 236 15.21 -0.95 3.52
CA VAL A 236 14.32 0.20 3.27
C VAL A 236 12.90 -0.09 3.74
N PHE A 237 12.25 -1.15 3.21
CA PHE A 237 10.85 -1.43 3.53
C PHE A 237 10.64 -1.79 5.00
N PHE A 238 11.40 -2.75 5.55
CA PHE A 238 11.23 -3.22 6.92
C PHE A 238 11.55 -2.14 7.95
N VAL A 239 12.71 -1.49 7.80
CA VAL A 239 13.12 -0.39 8.70
C VAL A 239 12.15 0.79 8.56
N GLY A 240 11.80 1.16 7.33
CA GLY A 240 10.85 2.24 7.06
C GLY A 240 9.47 1.96 7.65
N ALA A 241 8.99 0.71 7.59
CA ALA A 241 7.72 0.33 8.20
C ALA A 241 7.75 0.45 9.73
N ILE A 242 8.85 0.03 10.38
CA ILE A 242 9.00 0.20 11.84
C ILE A 242 9.00 1.68 12.22
N LEU A 243 9.83 2.49 11.58
CA LEU A 243 9.92 3.91 11.88
C LEU A 243 8.62 4.66 11.57
N GLY A 244 8.01 4.35 10.41
CA GLY A 244 6.77 4.97 9.96
C GLY A 244 5.54 4.63 10.80
N MET A 245 5.57 3.53 11.57
CA MET A 245 4.52 3.21 12.54
C MET A 245 4.85 3.74 13.94
N LEU A 246 6.05 3.48 14.42
CA LEU A 246 6.43 3.75 15.81
C LEU A 246 6.49 5.27 16.10
N LEU A 247 7.14 6.05 15.23
CA LEU A 247 7.32 7.49 15.47
C LEU A 247 5.99 8.27 15.54
N PRO A 248 5.08 8.13 14.54
CA PRO A 248 3.77 8.77 14.64
C PRO A 248 2.96 8.25 15.83
N ALA A 249 2.97 6.94 16.11
CA ALA A 249 2.21 6.38 17.22
C ALA A 249 2.64 6.99 18.56
N MET A 250 3.95 7.09 18.82
CA MET A 250 4.48 7.72 20.03
C MET A 250 4.09 9.20 20.14
N LEU A 251 4.14 9.95 19.03
CA LEU A 251 3.70 11.34 19.00
C LEU A 251 2.21 11.44 19.31
N TYR A 252 1.36 10.60 18.71
CA TYR A 252 -0.07 10.59 18.97
C TYR A 252 -0.40 10.30 20.43
N VAL A 253 0.19 9.25 21.01
CA VAL A 253 -0.01 8.88 22.42
C VAL A 253 0.41 10.01 23.38
N ASN A 254 1.43 10.77 23.01
CA ASN A 254 1.94 11.87 23.85
C ASN A 254 1.11 13.16 23.72
N VAL A 255 0.60 13.45 22.52
CA VAL A 255 0.05 14.77 22.19
C VAL A 255 -1.47 14.80 22.24
N LEU A 256 -2.13 13.67 21.93
CA LEU A 256 -3.59 13.57 21.95
C LEU A 256 -4.08 12.96 23.27
N PRO A 257 -5.09 13.54 23.92
CA PRO A 257 -5.73 12.93 25.09
C PRO A 257 -6.31 11.56 24.78
N ALA A 258 -6.22 10.64 25.73
CA ALA A 258 -6.84 9.33 25.58
C ALA A 258 -8.38 9.47 25.34
N GLY A 259 -8.91 8.70 24.39
CA GLY A 259 -10.34 8.77 24.04
C GLY A 259 -10.71 9.89 23.08
N SER A 260 -9.76 10.66 22.54
CA SER A 260 -10.04 11.67 21.51
C SER A 260 -10.68 11.05 20.29
N ASP A 261 -11.85 11.55 19.87
CA ASP A 261 -12.48 11.12 18.61
C ASP A 261 -11.84 11.86 17.44
N ILE A 262 -11.00 11.15 16.69
CA ILE A 262 -10.32 11.65 15.50
C ILE A 262 -10.96 11.20 14.19
N ARG A 263 -12.07 10.46 14.24
CA ARG A 263 -12.68 9.81 13.05
C ARG A 263 -13.07 10.80 11.95
N GLY A 264 -13.63 11.94 12.34
CA GLY A 264 -14.03 13.01 11.41
C GLY A 264 -12.93 14.01 11.06
N LEU A 265 -11.84 14.04 11.83
CA LEU A 265 -10.83 15.11 11.75
C LEU A 265 -9.70 14.86 10.75
N GLY A 266 -9.48 13.60 10.40
CA GLY A 266 -8.29 13.18 9.68
C GLY A 266 -7.02 13.26 10.55
N ILE A 267 -6.21 12.20 10.45
CA ILE A 267 -5.07 11.97 11.34
C ILE A 267 -4.05 13.13 11.30
N ALA A 268 -3.71 13.61 10.11
CA ALA A 268 -2.70 14.66 9.94
C ALA A 268 -3.18 16.04 10.46
N ALA A 269 -4.48 16.34 10.30
CA ALA A 269 -5.05 17.59 10.85
C ALA A 269 -5.06 17.58 12.38
N ALA A 270 -5.45 16.46 13.00
CA ALA A 270 -5.45 16.32 14.45
C ALA A 270 -4.05 16.49 15.05
N LEU A 271 -3.03 15.86 14.44
CA LEU A 271 -1.64 16.00 14.87
C LEU A 271 -1.13 17.44 14.72
N ALA A 272 -1.42 18.07 13.57
CA ALA A 272 -1.00 19.45 13.32
C ALA A 272 -1.62 20.42 14.33
N ASN A 273 -2.91 20.27 14.65
CA ASN A 273 -3.60 21.08 15.64
C ASN A 273 -3.00 20.87 17.05
N ALA A 274 -2.78 19.64 17.46
CA ALA A 274 -2.28 19.32 18.81
C ALA A 274 -0.83 19.83 19.02
N ILE A 275 0.05 19.65 18.03
CA ILE A 275 1.41 20.18 18.11
C ILE A 275 1.40 21.72 17.97
N GLY A 276 0.50 22.28 17.17
CA GLY A 276 0.33 23.72 17.04
C GLY A 276 -0.03 24.42 18.35
N ALA A 277 -0.85 23.76 19.18
CA ALA A 277 -1.19 24.26 20.51
C ALA A 277 0.02 24.31 21.46
N GLN A 278 1.01 23.43 21.27
CA GLN A 278 2.22 23.38 22.11
C GLN A 278 3.40 24.19 21.54
N ALA A 279 3.57 24.20 20.22
CA ALA A 279 4.76 24.72 19.56
C ALA A 279 4.49 25.85 18.55
N GLY A 280 3.25 26.30 18.46
CA GLY A 280 2.85 27.46 17.68
C GLY A 280 2.40 27.17 16.24
N PRO A 281 1.81 28.19 15.58
CA PRO A 281 1.09 28.01 14.32
C PRO A 281 1.99 27.69 13.11
N ILE A 282 3.25 28.07 13.15
CA ILE A 282 4.20 27.78 12.06
C ILE A 282 4.43 26.28 11.97
N LEU A 283 4.71 25.61 13.10
CA LEU A 283 4.96 24.17 13.13
C LEU A 283 3.69 23.38 12.78
N ALA A 284 2.52 23.84 13.24
CA ALA A 284 1.24 23.30 12.82
C ALA A 284 1.07 23.34 11.29
N GLY A 285 1.40 24.47 10.66
CA GLY A 285 1.33 24.63 9.21
C GLY A 285 2.28 23.70 8.47
N VAL A 286 3.51 23.53 8.95
CA VAL A 286 4.49 22.60 8.37
C VAL A 286 3.99 21.15 8.45
N ILE A 287 3.49 20.72 9.61
CA ILE A 287 2.98 19.34 9.80
C ILE A 287 1.75 19.10 8.92
N ALA A 288 0.82 20.06 8.85
CA ALA A 288 -0.35 19.94 7.98
C ALA A 288 0.06 19.84 6.50
N PHE A 289 1.01 20.67 6.05
CA PHE A 289 1.52 20.64 4.68
C PHE A 289 2.19 19.29 4.33
N LEU A 290 3.08 18.80 5.20
CA LEU A 290 3.72 17.48 5.02
C LEU A 290 2.70 16.35 5.01
N GLY A 291 1.66 16.45 5.87
CA GLY A 291 0.53 15.52 5.89
C GLY A 291 -0.27 15.54 4.59
N VAL A 292 -0.62 16.72 4.07
CA VAL A 292 -1.30 16.87 2.77
C VAL A 292 -0.48 16.22 1.67
N TRP A 293 0.83 16.52 1.61
CA TRP A 293 1.69 15.98 0.57
C TRP A 293 1.79 14.46 0.63
N LEU A 294 2.04 13.90 1.81
CA LEU A 294 2.15 12.46 2.00
C LEU A 294 0.89 11.72 1.54
N LEU A 295 -0.27 12.23 1.96
CA LEU A 295 -1.57 11.64 1.67
C LEU A 295 -1.96 11.80 0.19
N PHE A 296 -1.69 12.97 -0.40
CA PHE A 296 -1.88 13.23 -1.82
C PHE A 296 -1.04 12.30 -2.69
N LYS A 297 0.27 12.19 -2.38
CA LYS A 297 1.18 11.32 -3.14
C LYS A 297 0.79 9.85 -3.01
N SER A 298 0.40 9.42 -1.81
CA SER A 298 -0.11 8.05 -1.60
C SER A 298 -1.36 7.79 -2.44
N GLN A 299 -2.30 8.73 -2.51
CA GLN A 299 -3.48 8.60 -3.36
C GLN A 299 -3.12 8.50 -4.85
N LEU A 300 -2.17 9.31 -5.32
CA LEU A 300 -1.71 9.28 -6.71
C LEU A 300 -1.10 7.92 -7.07
N ASP A 301 -0.19 7.41 -6.25
CA ASP A 301 0.49 6.13 -6.48
C ASP A 301 -0.50 4.95 -6.47
N LEU A 302 -1.43 4.94 -5.52
CA LEU A 302 -2.44 3.89 -5.41
C LEU A 302 -3.46 3.95 -6.55
N LEU A 303 -3.85 5.13 -7.01
CA LEU A 303 -4.71 5.29 -8.17
C LEU A 303 -4.03 4.76 -9.44
N GLU A 304 -2.77 5.15 -9.67
CA GLU A 304 -1.98 4.66 -10.80
C GLU A 304 -1.84 3.14 -10.77
N ALA A 305 -1.43 2.58 -9.62
CA ALA A 305 -1.27 1.15 -9.43
C ALA A 305 -2.59 0.40 -9.67
N THR A 306 -3.70 0.90 -9.12
CA THR A 306 -5.02 0.28 -9.28
C THR A 306 -5.43 0.23 -10.75
N VAL A 307 -5.42 1.36 -11.45
CA VAL A 307 -5.85 1.41 -12.84
C VAL A 307 -4.96 0.54 -13.73
N ARG A 308 -3.64 0.60 -13.55
CA ARG A 308 -2.66 -0.17 -14.33
C ARG A 308 -2.80 -1.67 -14.09
N VAL A 309 -2.85 -2.10 -12.85
CA VAL A 309 -2.88 -3.53 -12.50
C VAL A 309 -4.25 -4.15 -12.79
N VAL A 310 -5.35 -3.46 -12.51
CA VAL A 310 -6.69 -3.94 -12.88
C VAL A 310 -6.80 -4.09 -14.40
N THR A 311 -6.25 -3.16 -15.17
CA THR A 311 -6.17 -3.27 -16.64
C THR A 311 -5.36 -4.49 -17.05
N ASP A 312 -4.18 -4.71 -16.46
CA ASP A 312 -3.32 -5.87 -16.76
C ASP A 312 -4.00 -7.19 -16.42
N LEU A 313 -4.68 -7.27 -15.27
CA LEU A 313 -5.44 -8.43 -14.82
C LEU A 313 -6.58 -8.81 -15.79
N ILE A 314 -7.40 -7.82 -16.16
CA ILE A 314 -8.53 -8.03 -17.08
C ILE A 314 -8.01 -8.37 -18.47
N TRP A 315 -6.98 -7.68 -18.95
CA TRP A 315 -6.37 -7.94 -20.26
C TRP A 315 -5.77 -9.33 -20.34
N THR A 316 -5.03 -9.74 -19.33
CA THR A 316 -4.38 -11.07 -19.30
C THR A 316 -5.38 -12.18 -19.05
N GLY A 317 -6.34 -11.99 -18.15
CA GLY A 317 -7.30 -13.02 -17.75
C GLY A 317 -8.47 -13.23 -18.71
N SER A 318 -8.84 -12.23 -19.55
CA SER A 318 -10.05 -12.28 -20.37
C SER A 318 -9.75 -12.19 -21.86
N PRO A 319 -9.99 -13.27 -22.64
CA PRO A 319 -9.90 -13.21 -24.11
C PRO A 319 -10.84 -12.16 -24.73
N GLY A 320 -12.04 -12.00 -24.16
CA GLY A 320 -13.00 -10.98 -24.63
C GLY A 320 -12.52 -9.56 -24.44
N ALA A 321 -11.80 -9.28 -23.37
CA ALA A 321 -11.19 -7.96 -23.15
C ALA A 321 -10.10 -7.65 -24.17
N ARG A 322 -9.32 -8.66 -24.57
CA ARG A 322 -8.28 -8.53 -25.60
C ARG A 322 -8.82 -8.23 -27.01
N SER A 323 -10.02 -8.70 -27.33
CA SER A 323 -10.68 -8.43 -28.62
C SER A 323 -11.49 -7.13 -28.59
N TRP A 324 -11.76 -6.57 -27.41
CA TRP A 324 -12.59 -5.39 -27.27
C TRP A 324 -11.94 -4.16 -27.92
N ARG A 325 -12.74 -3.37 -28.68
CA ARG A 325 -12.30 -2.20 -29.43
C ARG A 325 -11.02 -2.41 -30.27
N GLY A 326 -10.93 -3.56 -30.94
CA GLY A 326 -9.81 -3.86 -31.85
C GLY A 326 -8.50 -4.21 -31.11
N GLY A 327 -8.57 -4.57 -29.84
CA GLY A 327 -7.41 -5.01 -29.07
C GLY A 327 -6.52 -3.89 -28.59
N ASP A 328 -7.07 -2.69 -28.38
CA ASP A 328 -6.31 -1.56 -27.81
C ASP A 328 -6.45 -1.55 -26.27
N VAL A 329 -5.37 -1.92 -25.57
CA VAL A 329 -5.30 -1.92 -24.12
C VAL A 329 -5.60 -0.55 -23.49
N ARG A 330 -5.37 0.54 -24.23
CA ARG A 330 -5.65 1.91 -23.77
C ARG A 330 -7.15 2.15 -23.57
N ALA A 331 -7.99 1.57 -24.43
CA ALA A 331 -9.44 1.66 -24.27
C ALA A 331 -9.89 1.04 -22.95
N LEU A 332 -9.33 -0.12 -22.59
CA LEU A 332 -9.58 -0.77 -21.29
C LEU A 332 -9.06 0.08 -20.13
N TYR A 333 -7.84 0.63 -20.24
CA TYR A 333 -7.24 1.48 -19.24
C TYR A 333 -8.13 2.70 -18.91
N TYR A 334 -8.57 3.44 -19.91
CA TYR A 334 -9.43 4.61 -19.69
C TYR A 334 -10.82 4.24 -19.17
N THR A 335 -11.34 3.07 -19.53
CA THR A 335 -12.61 2.58 -18.99
C THR A 335 -12.46 2.25 -17.49
N VAL A 336 -11.41 1.54 -17.12
CA VAL A 336 -11.11 1.25 -15.71
C VAL A 336 -10.90 2.55 -14.94
N LEU A 337 -10.12 3.49 -15.47
CA LEU A 337 -9.92 4.81 -14.85
C LEU A 337 -11.25 5.55 -14.65
N GLY A 338 -12.11 5.59 -15.66
CA GLY A 338 -13.42 6.24 -15.58
C GLY A 338 -14.30 5.63 -14.47
N ILE A 339 -14.34 4.29 -14.39
CA ILE A 339 -15.09 3.58 -13.35
C ILE A 339 -14.53 3.91 -11.95
N VAL A 340 -13.21 3.87 -11.78
CA VAL A 340 -12.55 4.17 -10.49
C VAL A 340 -12.78 5.63 -10.09
N VAL A 341 -12.76 6.57 -11.04
CA VAL A 341 -13.01 7.99 -10.76
C VAL A 341 -14.46 8.23 -10.33
N ILE A 342 -15.44 7.69 -11.07
CA ILE A 342 -16.86 7.83 -10.72
C ILE A 342 -17.12 7.21 -9.35
N TRP A 343 -16.66 5.99 -9.12
CA TRP A 343 -16.78 5.31 -7.85
C TRP A 343 -16.12 6.11 -6.72
N GLY A 344 -14.90 6.61 -6.93
CA GLY A 344 -14.17 7.38 -5.94
C GLY A 344 -14.90 8.65 -5.51
N MET A 345 -15.50 9.38 -6.44
CA MET A 345 -16.32 10.58 -6.11
C MET A 345 -17.55 10.22 -5.27
N ILE A 346 -18.20 9.08 -5.56
CA ILE A 346 -19.33 8.59 -4.76
C ILE A 346 -18.84 8.16 -3.38
N ALA A 347 -17.75 7.38 -3.33
CA ALA A 347 -17.21 6.80 -2.10
C ALA A 347 -16.77 7.86 -1.08
N LEU A 348 -16.27 9.03 -1.54
CA LEU A 348 -15.93 10.15 -0.66
C LEU A 348 -17.10 10.67 0.18
N ARG A 349 -18.36 10.38 -0.21
CA ARG A 349 -19.56 10.74 0.56
C ARG A 349 -20.11 9.63 1.46
N LEU A 350 -19.65 8.37 1.26
CA LEU A 350 -20.25 7.21 1.91
C LEU A 350 -19.83 7.05 3.36
N ALA A 351 -18.60 7.42 3.70
CA ALA A 351 -18.07 7.24 5.04
C ALA A 351 -16.99 8.25 5.39
N GLN A 352 -16.71 8.35 6.69
CA GLN A 352 -15.62 9.18 7.22
C GLN A 352 -14.25 8.69 6.73
N PRO A 353 -13.26 9.58 6.59
CA PRO A 353 -11.95 9.26 6.02
C PRO A 353 -11.25 8.05 6.64
N ILE A 354 -11.27 7.95 7.97
CA ILE A 354 -10.61 6.85 8.70
C ILE A 354 -11.33 5.52 8.50
N VAL A 355 -12.67 5.54 8.38
CA VAL A 355 -13.47 4.33 8.13
C VAL A 355 -13.16 3.77 6.74
N LEU A 356 -12.99 4.62 5.73
CA LEU A 356 -12.59 4.20 4.39
C LEU A 356 -11.22 3.51 4.40
N LEU A 357 -10.27 4.04 5.20
CA LEU A 357 -8.96 3.41 5.37
C LEU A 357 -9.07 2.04 6.05
N GLN A 358 -9.87 1.93 7.12
CA GLN A 358 -10.06 0.68 7.86
C GLN A 358 -10.73 -0.40 7.02
N LEU A 359 -11.73 -0.04 6.20
CA LEU A 359 -12.36 -0.96 5.25
C LEU A 359 -11.34 -1.53 4.27
N GLY A 360 -10.60 -0.66 3.57
CA GLY A 360 -9.56 -1.09 2.64
C GLY A 360 -8.50 -1.97 3.31
N ALA A 361 -8.09 -1.62 4.54
CA ALA A 361 -7.09 -2.36 5.28
C ALA A 361 -7.57 -3.77 5.70
N ASN A 362 -8.82 -3.92 6.14
CA ASN A 362 -9.36 -5.24 6.48
C ASN A 362 -9.49 -6.14 5.23
N ILE A 363 -9.87 -5.58 4.09
CA ILE A 363 -9.87 -6.29 2.80
C ILE A 363 -8.44 -6.72 2.41
N ALA A 364 -7.44 -5.89 2.72
CA ALA A 364 -6.04 -6.24 2.52
C ALA A 364 -5.64 -7.49 3.32
N GLY A 365 -6.16 -7.66 4.53
CA GLY A 365 -5.96 -8.88 5.33
C GLY A 365 -6.42 -10.14 4.60
N VAL A 366 -7.65 -10.13 4.06
CA VAL A 366 -8.18 -11.24 3.25
C VAL A 366 -7.32 -11.49 2.00
N THR A 367 -6.90 -10.41 1.35
CA THR A 367 -6.03 -10.50 0.18
C THR A 367 -4.70 -11.20 0.50
N PHE A 368 -4.10 -10.90 1.65
CA PHE A 368 -2.87 -11.57 2.08
C PHE A 368 -3.04 -13.08 2.24
N VAL A 369 -4.18 -13.54 2.78
CA VAL A 369 -4.46 -14.98 2.92
C VAL A 369 -4.45 -15.65 1.54
N ILE A 370 -5.19 -15.11 0.59
CA ILE A 370 -5.32 -15.67 -0.76
C ILE A 370 -3.98 -15.59 -1.51
N ALA A 371 -3.34 -14.43 -1.48
CA ALA A 371 -2.10 -14.21 -2.23
C ALA A 371 -0.91 -14.99 -1.65
N ALA A 372 -0.82 -15.17 -0.33
CA ALA A 372 0.25 -15.97 0.29
C ALA A 372 0.12 -17.46 -0.07
N ALA A 373 -1.12 -17.99 -0.13
CA ALA A 373 -1.38 -19.36 -0.58
C ALA A 373 -0.95 -19.56 -2.04
N HIS A 374 -1.35 -18.65 -2.92
CA HIS A 374 -0.93 -18.68 -4.33
C HIS A 374 0.59 -18.56 -4.48
N LEU A 375 1.19 -17.62 -3.76
CA LEU A 375 2.63 -17.38 -3.83
C LEU A 375 3.44 -18.60 -3.36
N LEU A 376 2.99 -19.23 -2.27
CA LEU A 376 3.57 -20.47 -1.79
C LEU A 376 3.47 -21.57 -2.87
N TYR A 377 2.33 -21.69 -3.51
CA TYR A 377 2.10 -22.67 -4.57
C TYR A 377 3.00 -22.42 -5.79
N ILE A 378 2.98 -21.23 -6.38
CA ILE A 378 3.72 -20.92 -7.61
C ILE A 378 5.25 -20.99 -7.39
N ASN A 379 5.75 -20.49 -6.27
CA ASN A 379 7.17 -20.51 -5.96
C ASN A 379 7.69 -21.92 -5.68
N THR A 380 6.84 -22.83 -5.22
CA THR A 380 7.25 -24.22 -4.95
C THR A 380 7.05 -25.14 -6.15
N ARG A 381 6.05 -24.87 -7.01
CA ARG A 381 5.68 -25.77 -8.11
C ARG A 381 6.18 -25.31 -9.47
N PHE A 382 6.24 -24.01 -9.72
CA PHE A 382 6.59 -23.48 -11.04
C PHE A 382 8.07 -23.12 -11.16
N LEU A 383 8.77 -22.83 -10.04
CA LEU A 383 10.18 -22.52 -10.09
C LEU A 383 11.07 -23.77 -10.08
N PRO A 384 12.21 -23.76 -10.79
CA PRO A 384 13.27 -24.76 -10.68
C PRO A 384 13.71 -24.96 -9.23
N ALA A 385 14.22 -26.13 -8.88
CA ALA A 385 14.60 -26.48 -7.51
C ALA A 385 15.58 -25.48 -6.87
N GLU A 386 16.53 -24.98 -7.65
CA GLU A 386 17.58 -24.04 -7.24
C GLU A 386 17.03 -22.64 -6.88
N LEU A 387 15.86 -22.29 -7.41
CA LEU A 387 15.22 -20.99 -7.21
C LEU A 387 14.07 -21.03 -6.20
N ARG A 388 13.71 -22.22 -5.69
CA ARG A 388 12.61 -22.38 -4.73
C ARG A 388 12.94 -21.70 -3.39
N PRO A 389 11.92 -21.21 -2.67
CA PRO A 389 12.12 -20.66 -1.33
C PRO A 389 12.57 -21.75 -0.35
N PRO A 390 13.52 -21.45 0.55
CA PRO A 390 13.89 -22.35 1.64
C PRO A 390 12.72 -22.56 2.60
N THR A 391 12.77 -23.63 3.39
CA THR A 391 11.66 -24.07 4.24
C THR A 391 11.17 -22.99 5.19
N TRP A 392 12.07 -22.23 5.84
CA TRP A 392 11.67 -21.19 6.76
C TRP A 392 10.79 -20.10 6.11
N ARG A 393 11.04 -19.73 4.85
CA ARG A 393 10.22 -18.75 4.12
C ARG A 393 8.84 -19.31 3.78
N ARG A 394 8.76 -20.61 3.46
CA ARG A 394 7.49 -21.31 3.25
C ARG A 394 6.67 -21.32 4.53
N VAL A 395 7.31 -21.60 5.68
CA VAL A 395 6.68 -21.54 7.00
C VAL A 395 6.18 -20.12 7.28
N CYS A 396 6.99 -19.07 7.00
CA CYS A 396 6.54 -17.69 7.17
C CYS A 396 5.28 -17.35 6.34
N LEU A 397 5.16 -17.85 5.11
CA LEU A 397 3.95 -17.66 4.29
C LEU A 397 2.73 -18.37 4.91
N VAL A 398 2.91 -19.56 5.48
CA VAL A 398 1.83 -20.26 6.21
C VAL A 398 1.44 -19.50 7.47
N VAL A 399 2.42 -19.05 8.27
CA VAL A 399 2.16 -18.21 9.45
C VAL A 399 1.43 -16.93 9.05
N MET A 400 1.81 -16.32 7.93
CA MET A 400 1.12 -15.14 7.39
C MET A 400 -0.35 -15.41 7.07
N MET A 401 -0.65 -16.54 6.43
CA MET A 401 -2.04 -16.94 6.16
C MET A 401 -2.83 -17.10 7.46
N LEU A 402 -2.30 -17.79 8.44
CA LEU A 402 -2.96 -17.99 9.73
C LEU A 402 -3.17 -16.67 10.47
N PHE A 403 -2.15 -15.82 10.52
CA PHE A 403 -2.19 -14.51 11.17
C PHE A 403 -3.29 -13.61 10.58
N TYR A 404 -3.29 -13.43 9.27
CA TYR A 404 -4.29 -12.57 8.64
C TYR A 404 -5.69 -13.20 8.61
N SER A 405 -5.80 -14.53 8.56
CA SER A 405 -7.10 -15.21 8.72
C SER A 405 -7.70 -14.96 10.10
N PHE A 406 -6.88 -15.03 11.16
CA PHE A 406 -7.30 -14.75 12.52
C PHE A 406 -7.86 -13.33 12.65
N PHE A 407 -7.11 -12.30 12.23
CA PHE A 407 -7.57 -10.92 12.29
C PHE A 407 -8.77 -10.64 11.38
N SER A 408 -8.84 -11.23 10.19
CA SER A 408 -9.99 -11.07 9.29
C SER A 408 -11.27 -11.66 9.88
N VAL A 409 -11.18 -12.82 10.54
CA VAL A 409 -12.34 -13.44 11.22
C VAL A 409 -12.81 -12.58 12.39
N LEU A 410 -11.87 -12.07 13.21
CA LEU A 410 -12.21 -11.18 14.32
C LEU A 410 -12.83 -9.86 13.84
N ALA A 411 -12.26 -9.25 12.81
CA ALA A 411 -12.80 -8.02 12.23
C ALA A 411 -14.23 -8.20 11.68
N VAL A 412 -14.51 -9.34 11.02
CA VAL A 412 -15.87 -9.66 10.55
C VAL A 412 -16.84 -9.83 11.71
N ARG A 413 -16.41 -10.51 12.79
CA ARG A 413 -17.28 -10.69 13.99
C ARG A 413 -17.69 -9.39 14.67
N THR A 414 -16.91 -8.32 14.54
CA THR A 414 -17.28 -7.00 15.11
C THR A 414 -18.31 -6.26 14.28
N LEU A 415 -18.62 -6.72 13.07
CA LEU A 415 -19.63 -6.12 12.21
C LEU A 415 -21.02 -6.74 12.40
N PHE A 416 -21.08 -7.90 13.06
CA PHE A 416 -22.31 -8.67 13.35
C PHE A 416 -22.42 -8.94 14.86
#